data_3b473dbbc4578c3cc2cca0ef64b91076
#
_entry.id   3b473dbbc4578c3cc2cca0ef64b91076
#
_cell.length_a   1.000
_cell.length_b   1.000
_cell.length_c   1.000
_cell.angle_alpha   90.00
_cell.angle_beta   90.00
_cell.angle_gamma   90.00
#
_symmetry.space_group_name_H-M   'P 1'
#
loop_
_entity.id
_entity.type
_entity.pdbx_description
1 polymer ?
#
loop_
_entity_poly.entity_id
_entity_poly.type
_entity_poly.pdbx_seq_one_letter_code
_entity_poly.pdbx_strand_id
1 'polypeptide(L)'
;MAASDSSRMSACTPKKIFILLTAPSVLAVFFIFGCITVKVNLFEEEAKPLKERVISGYGPDKILLLDLTGLLVDSPRRGIWHFFGPTVSPSQVKEALDKARKDERVKAVVLRINSPGGTVSAADMIYHEIVRFKKEKGLPVIACFMGLAASGGYYVAQAADEIVAHPTTITGSIGVVAMRFNIKGLMDKVGVEQDSVKSGPWKDFWSPFKPATEAEKQMMQAIIADFYQRFLAVVKQGRKLTREEVSQVADGRVFTASQARDLKLVDRLGYLEEALASAQERAGLPAARVVMYHRPQSYRPTIYSLMAEGLGELAGPQFLYLWAAALES
;
A
#
# COMPACT_ATOMS: atom_id res chain seq x y z
N MET A 1 25.23 -57.96 -81.42
CA MET A 1 24.13 -57.12 -81.93
C MET A 1 23.10 -56.97 -80.84
N ALA A 2 22.61 -55.76 -80.63
CA ALA A 2 21.54 -55.34 -79.75
C ALA A 2 21.83 -55.29 -78.21
N ALA A 3 21.99 -54.06 -77.76
CA ALA A 3 22.04 -53.58 -76.39
C ALA A 3 20.67 -53.58 -75.77
N SER A 4 20.59 -53.83 -74.46
CA SER A 4 19.42 -53.61 -73.62
C SER A 4 19.81 -52.57 -72.53
N ASP A 5 19.19 -51.43 -72.59
CA ASP A 5 19.32 -50.35 -71.65
C ASP A 5 18.39 -50.61 -70.46
N SER A 6 18.88 -50.57 -69.24
CA SER A 6 18.11 -50.75 -68.01
C SER A 6 18.10 -49.41 -67.24
N SER A 7 16.96 -48.73 -67.26
CA SER A 7 16.66 -47.55 -66.52
C SER A 7 16.70 -47.71 -65.00
N ARG A 8 17.54 -46.96 -64.32
CA ARG A 8 17.61 -46.84 -62.85
C ARG A 8 16.48 -45.95 -62.35
N MET A 9 15.52 -46.51 -61.63
CA MET A 9 14.60 -45.78 -60.80
C MET A 9 15.30 -45.31 -59.54
N SER A 10 15.41 -44.00 -59.37
CA SER A 10 15.94 -43.35 -58.16
C SER A 10 14.86 -43.37 -57.08
N ALA A 11 15.13 -44.03 -55.95
CA ALA A 11 14.26 -44.03 -54.76
C ALA A 11 14.31 -42.67 -54.07
N CYS A 12 13.19 -42.01 -54.00
CA CYS A 12 12.97 -40.73 -53.26
C CYS A 12 12.92 -41.03 -51.75
N THR A 13 13.86 -40.54 -50.97
CA THR A 13 13.96 -40.76 -49.54
C THR A 13 12.91 -39.93 -48.79
N PRO A 14 12.19 -40.47 -47.77
CA PRO A 14 11.08 -39.81 -47.09
C PRO A 14 11.46 -38.66 -46.14
N LYS A 15 12.75 -38.32 -46.02
CA LYS A 15 13.20 -37.25 -45.08
C LYS A 15 12.88 -35.83 -45.53
N LYS A 16 12.60 -35.57 -46.79
CA LYS A 16 12.27 -34.19 -47.28
C LYS A 16 10.81 -33.80 -47.16
N ILE A 17 9.91 -34.74 -46.99
CA ILE A 17 8.44 -34.47 -46.88
C ILE A 17 8.10 -34.08 -45.46
N PHE A 18 8.82 -34.53 -44.43
CA PHE A 18 8.53 -34.23 -43.01
C PHE A 18 8.89 -32.80 -42.61
N ILE A 19 9.90 -32.20 -43.26
CA ILE A 19 10.32 -30.80 -42.98
C ILE A 19 9.40 -29.79 -43.64
N LEU A 20 8.73 -30.14 -44.74
CA LEU A 20 7.84 -29.24 -45.48
C LEU A 20 6.45 -29.09 -44.84
N LEU A 21 6.01 -30.08 -44.01
CA LEU A 21 4.71 -30.07 -43.34
C LEU A 21 4.74 -29.40 -41.94
N THR A 22 5.92 -29.29 -41.33
CA THR A 22 6.05 -28.68 -39.99
C THR A 22 6.23 -27.13 -40.02
N ALA A 23 6.85 -26.62 -41.06
CA ALA A 23 7.09 -25.15 -41.17
C ALA A 23 5.80 -24.27 -41.27
N PRO A 24 4.79 -24.64 -42.08
CA PRO A 24 3.58 -23.88 -42.13
C PRO A 24 2.69 -24.03 -40.87
N SER A 25 2.78 -25.19 -40.17
CA SER A 25 2.02 -25.39 -38.95
C SER A 25 2.57 -24.59 -37.75
N VAL A 26 3.87 -24.41 -37.67
CA VAL A 26 4.51 -23.55 -36.64
C VAL A 26 4.20 -22.08 -36.93
N LEU A 27 4.24 -21.68 -38.22
CA LEU A 27 3.89 -20.32 -38.60
C LEU A 27 2.39 -20.02 -38.35
N ALA A 28 1.50 -20.98 -38.58
CA ALA A 28 0.07 -20.85 -38.31
C ALA A 28 -0.25 -20.73 -36.80
N VAL A 29 0.50 -21.44 -35.93
CA VAL A 29 0.38 -21.30 -34.48
C VAL A 29 0.80 -19.91 -34.02
N PHE A 30 1.86 -19.33 -34.61
CA PHE A 30 2.27 -17.94 -34.32
C PHE A 30 1.22 -16.92 -34.80
N PHE A 31 0.52 -17.16 -35.90
CA PHE A 31 -0.54 -16.29 -36.39
C PHE A 31 -1.84 -16.38 -35.59
N ILE A 32 -2.16 -17.53 -34.99
CA ILE A 32 -3.36 -17.70 -34.14
C ILE A 32 -3.14 -17.04 -32.76
N PHE A 33 -1.93 -16.99 -32.25
CA PHE A 33 -1.59 -16.26 -31.01
C PHE A 33 -1.25 -14.77 -31.22
N GLY A 34 -1.12 -14.32 -32.48
CA GLY A 34 -0.74 -12.95 -32.85
C GLY A 34 -1.83 -11.89 -32.78
N CYS A 35 -3.07 -12.23 -32.43
CA CYS A 35 -4.17 -11.27 -32.33
C CYS A 35 -4.43 -10.77 -30.90
N ILE A 36 -3.42 -10.78 -30.02
CA ILE A 36 -3.51 -10.03 -28.76
C ILE A 36 -3.14 -8.57 -29.06
N THR A 37 -4.17 -7.77 -29.31
CA THR A 37 -3.99 -6.32 -29.44
C THR A 37 -3.63 -5.76 -28.07
N VAL A 38 -2.35 -5.59 -27.78
CA VAL A 38 -1.89 -4.83 -26.61
C VAL A 38 -2.21 -3.36 -26.89
N LYS A 39 -3.31 -2.87 -26.34
CA LYS A 39 -3.57 -1.42 -26.29
C LYS A 39 -2.58 -0.82 -25.29
N VAL A 40 -1.41 -0.43 -25.77
CA VAL A 40 -0.50 0.43 -25.00
C VAL A 40 -1.11 1.82 -25.07
N ASN A 41 -1.78 2.24 -24.02
CA ASN A 41 -2.14 3.64 -23.84
C ASN A 41 -0.85 4.41 -23.49
N LEU A 42 -0.19 4.96 -24.53
CA LEU A 42 1.00 5.78 -24.39
C LEU A 42 0.73 7.18 -23.80
N PHE A 43 -0.54 7.52 -23.65
CA PHE A 43 -0.96 8.76 -22.99
C PHE A 43 -1.56 8.40 -21.65
N GLU A 44 -1.01 8.95 -20.59
CA GLU A 44 -1.66 8.93 -19.28
C GLU A 44 -3.03 9.58 -19.44
N GLU A 45 -4.10 8.80 -19.25
CA GLU A 45 -5.45 9.35 -19.18
C GLU A 45 -5.45 10.34 -18.01
N GLU A 46 -5.65 11.62 -18.28
CA GLU A 46 -5.72 12.65 -17.25
C GLU A 46 -6.67 12.18 -16.16
N ALA A 47 -6.14 12.12 -14.94
CA ALA A 47 -6.90 11.58 -13.82
C ALA A 47 -8.14 12.45 -13.61
N LYS A 48 -9.33 11.90 -13.86
CA LYS A 48 -10.60 12.62 -13.69
C LYS A 48 -10.68 13.27 -12.31
N PRO A 49 -11.15 14.51 -12.21
CA PRO A 49 -11.22 15.23 -10.94
C PRO A 49 -12.11 14.50 -9.93
N LEU A 50 -11.79 14.62 -8.65
CA LEU A 50 -12.60 14.07 -7.58
C LEU A 50 -14.02 14.64 -7.61
N LYS A 51 -15.03 13.76 -7.59
CA LYS A 51 -16.45 14.15 -7.41
C LYS A 51 -16.85 13.97 -5.95
N GLU A 52 -17.77 14.83 -5.52
CA GLU A 52 -18.40 14.74 -4.21
C GLU A 52 -19.62 13.82 -4.29
N ARG A 53 -19.78 12.98 -3.29
CA ARG A 53 -20.97 12.17 -3.06
C ARG A 53 -21.46 12.38 -1.65
N VAL A 54 -22.73 12.75 -1.51
CA VAL A 54 -23.40 12.80 -0.21
C VAL A 54 -23.70 11.37 0.22
N ILE A 55 -23.31 11.03 1.44
CA ILE A 55 -23.50 9.71 2.04
C ILE A 55 -24.73 9.72 2.94
N SER A 56 -24.87 10.76 3.76
CA SER A 56 -25.98 10.90 4.70
C SER A 56 -26.12 12.36 5.17
N GLY A 57 -27.13 12.63 5.99
CA GLY A 57 -27.35 13.94 6.61
C GLY A 57 -27.94 14.97 5.66
N TYR A 58 -28.20 16.17 6.19
CA TYR A 58 -28.80 17.30 5.49
C TYR A 58 -28.20 18.62 5.99
N GLY A 59 -28.53 19.72 5.31
CA GLY A 59 -28.05 21.06 5.68
C GLY A 59 -26.96 21.60 4.75
N PRO A 60 -26.54 22.87 4.95
CA PRO A 60 -25.55 23.51 4.11
C PRO A 60 -24.11 23.06 4.41
N ASP A 61 -23.79 22.80 5.68
CA ASP A 61 -22.46 22.44 6.14
C ASP A 61 -22.13 20.98 5.87
N LYS A 62 -20.84 20.68 5.81
CA LYS A 62 -20.31 19.36 5.42
C LYS A 62 -19.33 18.82 6.44
N ILE A 63 -19.42 17.52 6.68
CA ILE A 63 -18.38 16.71 7.31
C ILE A 63 -17.74 15.85 6.22
N LEU A 64 -16.45 16.03 5.98
CA LEU A 64 -15.71 15.16 5.05
C LEU A 64 -15.43 13.83 5.73
N LEU A 65 -15.96 12.73 5.18
CA LEU A 65 -15.55 11.37 5.52
C LEU A 65 -14.39 10.97 4.61
N LEU A 66 -13.17 11.00 5.14
CA LEU A 66 -11.94 10.61 4.46
C LEU A 66 -11.64 9.15 4.75
N ASP A 67 -11.68 8.31 3.71
CA ASP A 67 -11.49 6.88 3.84
C ASP A 67 -10.01 6.49 3.72
N LEU A 68 -9.50 5.82 4.76
CA LEU A 68 -8.14 5.30 4.86
C LEU A 68 -8.21 3.77 5.02
N THR A 69 -8.72 3.09 3.98
CA THR A 69 -8.89 1.63 3.97
C THR A 69 -7.80 0.95 3.16
N GLY A 70 -7.13 -0.05 3.76
CA GLY A 70 -6.09 -0.86 3.15
C GLY A 70 -4.66 -0.42 3.49
N LEU A 71 -3.70 -0.86 2.69
CA LEU A 71 -2.28 -0.56 2.91
C LEU A 71 -1.94 0.90 2.61
N LEU A 72 -1.12 1.50 3.46
CA LEU A 72 -0.55 2.84 3.24
C LEU A 72 0.73 2.70 2.41
N VAL A 73 0.72 3.21 1.18
CA VAL A 73 1.82 3.04 0.22
C VAL A 73 2.20 4.36 -0.43
N ASP A 74 3.46 4.52 -0.81
CA ASP A 74 3.95 5.76 -1.41
C ASP A 74 3.29 6.06 -2.76
N SER A 75 2.98 5.01 -3.54
CA SER A 75 2.27 5.12 -4.82
C SER A 75 1.25 4.00 -4.99
N PRO A 76 -0.03 4.32 -5.30
CA PRO A 76 -1.07 3.31 -5.45
C PRO A 76 -0.97 2.51 -6.77
N ARG A 77 -0.13 2.95 -7.70
CA ARG A 77 -0.04 2.39 -9.06
C ARG A 77 1.17 1.49 -9.29
N ARG A 78 2.02 1.27 -8.26
CA ARG A 78 3.28 0.53 -8.40
C ARG A 78 3.44 -0.49 -7.28
N GLY A 79 3.88 -1.69 -7.64
CA GLY A 79 4.36 -2.71 -6.74
C GLY A 79 3.41 -3.87 -6.41
N ILE A 80 3.96 -4.83 -5.69
CA ILE A 80 3.28 -6.07 -5.27
C ILE A 80 2.11 -5.82 -4.31
N TRP A 81 2.07 -4.67 -3.65
CA TRP A 81 1.03 -4.31 -2.69
C TRP A 81 -0.38 -4.32 -3.27
N HIS A 82 -0.50 -4.19 -4.59
CA HIS A 82 -1.78 -4.26 -5.29
C HIS A 82 -2.47 -5.62 -5.20
N PHE A 83 -1.70 -6.69 -4.94
CA PHE A 83 -2.23 -8.04 -4.71
C PHE A 83 -2.85 -8.20 -3.30
N PHE A 84 -2.52 -7.32 -2.37
CA PHE A 84 -2.97 -7.40 -0.98
C PHE A 84 -4.22 -6.55 -0.69
N GLY A 85 -4.94 -6.10 -1.72
CA GLY A 85 -6.20 -5.38 -1.56
C GLY A 85 -6.11 -3.87 -1.80
N PRO A 86 -7.02 -3.08 -1.22
CA PRO A 86 -7.06 -1.65 -1.40
C PRO A 86 -5.82 -0.96 -0.81
N THR A 87 -5.41 0.14 -1.45
CA THR A 87 -4.27 0.94 -1.02
C THR A 87 -4.64 2.41 -0.90
N VAL A 88 -3.98 3.12 0.01
CA VAL A 88 -4.10 4.57 0.23
C VAL A 88 -2.71 5.19 0.09
N SER A 89 -2.61 6.28 -0.68
CA SER A 89 -1.36 7.02 -0.84
C SER A 89 -1.44 8.46 -0.33
N PRO A 90 -0.30 9.07 0.01
CA PRO A 90 -0.23 10.48 0.38
C PRO A 90 -0.83 11.40 -0.68
N SER A 91 -0.64 11.09 -1.97
CA SER A 91 -1.19 11.89 -3.07
C SER A 91 -2.73 11.91 -3.09
N GLN A 92 -3.36 10.75 -2.84
CA GLN A 92 -4.84 10.66 -2.76
C GLN A 92 -5.38 11.43 -1.57
N VAL A 93 -4.76 11.30 -0.40
CA VAL A 93 -5.15 12.03 0.82
C VAL A 93 -4.97 13.53 0.62
N LYS A 94 -3.81 13.96 0.10
CA LYS A 94 -3.54 15.35 -0.20
C LYS A 94 -4.57 15.94 -1.16
N GLU A 95 -4.89 15.28 -2.26
CA GLU A 95 -5.88 15.73 -3.23
C GLU A 95 -7.27 15.94 -2.59
N ALA A 96 -7.69 14.98 -1.73
CA ALA A 96 -8.96 15.09 -1.01
C ALA A 96 -8.96 16.28 -0.03
N LEU A 97 -7.87 16.46 0.73
CA LEU A 97 -7.73 17.58 1.65
C LEU A 97 -7.61 18.92 0.91
N ASP A 98 -6.92 18.98 -0.24
CA ASP A 98 -6.84 20.20 -1.06
C ASP A 98 -8.21 20.60 -1.62
N LYS A 99 -9.05 19.63 -1.99
CA LYS A 99 -10.43 19.87 -2.37
C LYS A 99 -11.26 20.38 -1.19
N ALA A 100 -11.15 19.76 -0.02
CA ALA A 100 -11.82 20.18 1.20
C ALA A 100 -11.38 21.59 1.65
N ARG A 101 -10.08 21.91 1.48
CA ARG A 101 -9.52 23.24 1.82
C ARG A 101 -10.18 24.38 1.06
N LYS A 102 -10.61 24.11 -0.20
CA LYS A 102 -11.29 25.08 -1.08
C LYS A 102 -12.79 25.18 -0.84
N ASP A 103 -13.40 24.26 -0.10
CA ASP A 103 -14.84 24.30 0.21
C ASP A 103 -15.08 24.80 1.64
N GLU A 104 -15.51 26.04 1.76
CA GLU A 104 -15.78 26.68 3.05
C GLU A 104 -16.94 26.02 3.82
N ARG A 105 -17.74 25.19 3.16
CA ARG A 105 -18.81 24.44 3.83
C ARG A 105 -18.29 23.20 4.55
N VAL A 106 -17.06 22.73 4.29
CA VAL A 106 -16.43 21.66 5.07
C VAL A 106 -16.05 22.24 6.43
N LYS A 107 -16.66 21.72 7.49
CA LYS A 107 -16.51 22.19 8.88
C LYS A 107 -15.87 21.16 9.81
N ALA A 108 -15.75 19.89 9.39
CA ALA A 108 -15.08 18.85 10.12
C ALA A 108 -14.58 17.76 9.17
N VAL A 109 -13.64 16.93 9.65
CA VAL A 109 -13.16 15.75 8.96
C VAL A 109 -13.29 14.54 9.88
N VAL A 110 -13.81 13.44 9.35
CA VAL A 110 -13.77 12.12 10.00
C VAL A 110 -12.88 11.21 9.17
N LEU A 111 -11.82 10.71 9.79
CA LEU A 111 -10.91 9.72 9.21
C LEU A 111 -11.49 8.33 9.49
N ARG A 112 -12.04 7.66 8.49
CA ARG A 112 -12.46 6.27 8.60
C ARG A 112 -11.26 5.38 8.34
N ILE A 113 -10.71 4.74 9.38
CA ILE A 113 -9.46 3.99 9.30
C ILE A 113 -9.76 2.49 9.41
N ASN A 114 -9.38 1.75 8.35
CA ASN A 114 -9.39 0.28 8.32
C ASN A 114 -8.10 -0.21 7.64
N SER A 115 -6.98 -0.15 8.37
CA SER A 115 -5.64 -0.30 7.79
C SER A 115 -4.70 -1.09 8.71
N PRO A 116 -3.94 -2.06 8.20
CA PRO A 116 -2.86 -2.71 8.92
C PRO A 116 -1.60 -1.84 9.04
N GLY A 117 -1.58 -0.67 8.41
CA GLY A 117 -0.42 0.19 8.25
C GLY A 117 0.14 0.18 6.84
N GLY A 118 1.46 0.31 6.69
CA GLY A 118 2.13 0.34 5.40
C GLY A 118 3.55 0.88 5.49
N THR A 119 4.03 1.59 4.46
CA THR A 119 5.38 2.16 4.49
C THR A 119 5.48 3.29 5.51
N VAL A 120 6.65 3.40 6.13
CA VAL A 120 6.96 4.49 7.08
C VAL A 120 6.72 5.85 6.44
N SER A 121 7.21 6.03 5.21
CA SER A 121 7.11 7.28 4.46
C SER A 121 5.66 7.66 4.17
N ALA A 122 4.83 6.72 3.69
CA ALA A 122 3.42 6.99 3.41
C ALA A 122 2.66 7.37 4.68
N ALA A 123 2.86 6.65 5.78
CA ALA A 123 2.20 6.94 7.05
C ALA A 123 2.58 8.33 7.57
N ASP A 124 3.87 8.69 7.55
CA ASP A 124 4.34 10.00 8.02
C ASP A 124 3.87 11.14 7.12
N MET A 125 3.89 10.97 5.80
CA MET A 125 3.37 11.99 4.86
C MET A 125 1.87 12.20 5.02
N ILE A 126 1.07 11.13 5.17
CA ILE A 126 -0.38 11.24 5.40
C ILE A 126 -0.66 11.96 6.71
N TYR A 127 0.02 11.57 7.80
CA TYR A 127 -0.06 12.23 9.09
C TYR A 127 0.25 13.73 8.96
N HIS A 128 1.35 14.08 8.30
CA HIS A 128 1.77 15.45 8.08
C HIS A 128 0.71 16.28 7.32
N GLU A 129 0.14 15.73 6.24
CA GLU A 129 -0.89 16.43 5.44
C GLU A 129 -2.17 16.70 6.26
N ILE A 130 -2.58 15.75 7.10
CA ILE A 130 -3.75 15.93 7.98
C ILE A 130 -3.47 16.97 9.06
N VAL A 131 -2.30 16.93 9.73
CA VAL A 131 -1.90 17.91 10.73
C VAL A 131 -1.82 19.33 10.12
N ARG A 132 -1.24 19.44 8.92
CA ARG A 132 -1.15 20.69 8.18
C ARG A 132 -2.54 21.24 7.85
N PHE A 133 -3.43 20.41 7.30
CA PHE A 133 -4.82 20.80 7.00
C PHE A 133 -5.54 21.29 8.25
N LYS A 134 -5.45 20.52 9.35
CA LYS A 134 -6.06 20.87 10.63
C LYS A 134 -5.56 22.23 11.15
N LYS A 135 -4.25 22.47 11.10
CA LYS A 135 -3.64 23.74 11.53
C LYS A 135 -4.08 24.92 10.66
N GLU A 136 -4.16 24.75 9.34
CA GLU A 136 -4.54 25.80 8.40
C GLU A 136 -6.02 26.17 8.48
N LYS A 137 -6.90 25.17 8.65
CA LYS A 137 -8.36 25.39 8.63
C LYS A 137 -8.97 25.56 10.02
N GLY A 138 -8.28 25.15 11.10
CA GLY A 138 -8.81 25.16 12.46
C GLY A 138 -10.01 24.25 12.67
N LEU A 139 -10.17 23.20 11.84
CA LEU A 139 -11.33 22.32 11.87
C LEU A 139 -11.08 21.08 12.72
N PRO A 140 -12.09 20.55 13.43
CA PRO A 140 -11.97 19.30 14.18
C PRO A 140 -11.76 18.12 13.22
N VAL A 141 -10.86 17.22 13.64
CA VAL A 141 -10.55 15.96 12.96
C VAL A 141 -10.78 14.82 13.93
N ILE A 142 -11.68 13.90 13.60
CA ILE A 142 -12.00 12.72 14.41
C ILE A 142 -11.51 11.48 13.67
N ALA A 143 -10.79 10.57 14.33
CA ALA A 143 -10.49 9.26 13.79
C ALA A 143 -11.53 8.23 14.26
N CYS A 144 -12.04 7.45 13.32
CA CYS A 144 -12.91 6.32 13.59
C CYS A 144 -12.24 5.03 13.12
N PHE A 145 -11.87 4.17 14.07
CA PHE A 145 -11.30 2.85 13.77
C PHE A 145 -12.42 1.87 13.45
N MET A 146 -12.26 1.19 12.31
CA MET A 146 -13.15 0.09 11.90
C MET A 146 -12.62 -1.24 12.47
N GLY A 147 -12.53 -2.30 11.67
CA GLY A 147 -12.03 -3.59 12.13
C GLY A 147 -10.55 -3.60 12.53
N LEU A 148 -9.74 -2.82 11.81
CA LEU A 148 -8.29 -2.78 11.99
C LEU A 148 -7.75 -1.36 11.85
N ALA A 149 -6.97 -0.91 12.83
CA ALA A 149 -6.24 0.37 12.76
C ALA A 149 -4.89 0.21 13.49
N ALA A 150 -3.95 -0.46 12.86
CA ALA A 150 -2.69 -0.87 13.47
C ALA A 150 -1.49 -0.21 12.80
N SER A 151 -0.39 -0.10 13.55
CA SER A 151 0.91 0.36 13.05
C SER A 151 0.82 1.70 12.32
N GLY A 152 1.10 1.78 11.01
CA GLY A 152 0.94 3.02 10.22
C GLY A 152 -0.48 3.61 10.27
N GLY A 153 -1.52 2.76 10.36
CA GLY A 153 -2.91 3.21 10.53
C GLY A 153 -3.13 3.90 11.88
N TYR A 154 -2.54 3.36 12.95
CA TYR A 154 -2.53 3.99 14.27
C TYR A 154 -1.68 5.27 14.29
N TYR A 155 -0.54 5.27 13.58
CA TYR A 155 0.32 6.45 13.41
C TYR A 155 -0.45 7.64 12.83
N VAL A 156 -1.16 7.42 11.72
CA VAL A 156 -1.95 8.46 11.05
C VAL A 156 -3.05 9.01 11.95
N ALA A 157 -3.68 8.15 12.75
CA ALA A 157 -4.74 8.55 13.66
C ALA A 157 -4.29 9.58 14.72
N GLN A 158 -2.97 9.68 15.01
CA GLN A 158 -2.44 10.65 15.95
C GLN A 158 -2.62 12.11 15.48
N ALA A 159 -2.99 12.35 14.23
CA ALA A 159 -3.35 13.67 13.73
C ALA A 159 -4.74 14.14 14.20
N ALA A 160 -5.59 13.22 14.68
CA ALA A 160 -6.95 13.52 15.12
C ALA A 160 -7.01 14.19 16.51
N ASP A 161 -8.13 14.86 16.79
CA ASP A 161 -8.46 15.43 18.12
C ASP A 161 -9.09 14.39 19.05
N GLU A 162 -9.68 13.36 18.45
CA GLU A 162 -10.35 12.26 19.15
C GLU A 162 -10.25 10.99 18.31
N ILE A 163 -10.07 9.86 18.99
CA ILE A 163 -10.05 8.53 18.38
C ILE A 163 -11.20 7.70 18.96
N VAL A 164 -12.18 7.38 18.12
CA VAL A 164 -13.28 6.48 18.42
C VAL A 164 -12.97 5.12 17.82
N ALA A 165 -12.99 4.05 18.62
CA ALA A 165 -12.71 2.69 18.13
C ALA A 165 -13.98 1.83 18.15
N HIS A 166 -14.28 1.16 17.04
CA HIS A 166 -15.32 0.14 17.02
C HIS A 166 -15.04 -0.93 18.09
N PRO A 167 -16.04 -1.47 18.80
CA PRO A 167 -15.82 -2.41 19.91
C PRO A 167 -14.99 -3.65 19.57
N THR A 168 -14.96 -4.05 18.29
CA THR A 168 -14.19 -5.21 17.80
C THR A 168 -12.88 -4.83 17.10
N THR A 169 -12.48 -3.55 17.16
CA THR A 169 -11.22 -3.08 16.54
C THR A 169 -10.00 -3.79 17.14
N ILE A 170 -9.06 -4.11 16.27
CA ILE A 170 -7.67 -4.42 16.64
C ILE A 170 -6.81 -3.20 16.30
N THR A 171 -5.99 -2.75 17.27
CA THR A 171 -5.13 -1.56 17.11
C THR A 171 -3.78 -1.75 17.79
N GLY A 172 -2.96 -0.69 17.86
CA GLY A 172 -1.60 -0.77 18.41
C GLY A 172 -0.57 -1.13 17.35
N SER A 173 0.21 -2.19 17.55
CA SER A 173 1.37 -2.54 16.70
C SER A 173 2.32 -1.36 16.52
N ILE A 174 2.64 -0.67 17.64
CA ILE A 174 3.53 0.49 17.65
C ILE A 174 4.96 -0.02 17.54
N GLY A 175 5.49 0.01 16.33
CA GLY A 175 6.80 -0.56 16.00
C GLY A 175 7.17 -0.38 14.54
N VAL A 176 8.40 -0.78 14.20
CA VAL A 176 8.95 -0.74 12.84
C VAL A 176 9.56 -2.08 12.51
N VAL A 177 9.32 -2.57 11.33
CA VAL A 177 9.94 -3.79 10.79
C VAL A 177 10.58 -3.50 9.44
N ALA A 178 11.77 -4.05 9.20
CA ALA A 178 12.39 -4.13 7.88
C ALA A 178 12.38 -5.58 7.43
N MET A 179 11.51 -5.92 6.49
CA MET A 179 11.42 -7.26 5.93
C MET A 179 12.39 -7.44 4.76
N ARG A 180 12.96 -8.62 4.67
CA ARG A 180 13.83 -9.03 3.57
C ARG A 180 13.70 -10.53 3.34
N PHE A 181 13.54 -10.93 2.10
CA PHE A 181 13.67 -12.32 1.69
C PHE A 181 15.13 -12.60 1.30
N ASN A 182 15.71 -13.68 1.82
CA ASN A 182 17.02 -14.16 1.39
C ASN A 182 16.80 -15.34 0.44
N ILE A 183 17.07 -15.15 -0.84
CA ILE A 183 16.87 -16.14 -1.89
C ILE A 183 18.16 -16.83 -2.32
N LYS A 184 19.30 -16.56 -1.66
CA LYS A 184 20.60 -17.16 -2.02
C LYS A 184 20.53 -18.69 -2.07
N GLY A 185 19.91 -19.33 -1.06
CA GLY A 185 19.80 -20.79 -1.04
C GLY A 185 18.92 -21.38 -2.16
N LEU A 186 17.96 -20.61 -2.68
CA LEU A 186 17.20 -21.01 -3.87
C LEU A 186 18.07 -20.89 -5.14
N MET A 187 18.81 -19.81 -5.27
CA MET A 187 19.73 -19.58 -6.40
C MET A 187 20.77 -20.70 -6.49
N ASP A 188 21.35 -21.12 -5.35
CA ASP A 188 22.31 -22.23 -5.30
C ASP A 188 21.71 -23.53 -5.82
N LYS A 189 20.45 -23.83 -5.50
CA LYS A 189 19.75 -25.04 -5.94
C LYS A 189 19.48 -25.09 -7.46
N VAL A 190 19.33 -23.93 -8.09
CA VAL A 190 19.05 -23.81 -9.54
C VAL A 190 20.29 -23.43 -10.36
N GLY A 191 21.47 -23.37 -9.73
CA GLY A 191 22.73 -23.06 -10.41
C GLY A 191 22.85 -21.61 -10.88
N VAL A 192 22.20 -20.64 -10.20
CA VAL A 192 22.29 -19.21 -10.50
C VAL A 192 23.27 -18.56 -9.52
N GLU A 193 24.28 -17.89 -10.04
CA GLU A 193 25.24 -17.13 -9.26
C GLU A 193 25.04 -15.62 -9.47
N GLN A 194 25.26 -14.85 -8.40
CA GLN A 194 25.33 -13.38 -8.49
C GLN A 194 26.79 -12.96 -8.49
N ASP A 195 27.22 -12.32 -9.56
CA ASP A 195 28.51 -11.65 -9.63
C ASP A 195 28.28 -10.13 -9.71
N SER A 196 28.96 -9.37 -8.83
CA SER A 196 28.77 -7.92 -8.73
C SER A 196 30.10 -7.18 -8.53
N VAL A 197 30.40 -6.28 -9.42
CA VAL A 197 31.49 -5.30 -9.24
C VAL A 197 30.92 -4.07 -8.52
N LYS A 198 31.59 -3.63 -7.42
CA LYS A 198 31.08 -2.58 -6.54
C LYS A 198 32.09 -1.47 -6.35
N SER A 199 31.63 -0.23 -6.31
CA SER A 199 32.44 0.95 -5.99
C SER A 199 32.78 1.07 -4.50
N GLY A 200 32.14 0.29 -3.64
CA GLY A 200 32.38 0.27 -2.19
C GLY A 200 31.64 -0.87 -1.49
N PRO A 201 32.05 -1.20 -0.24
CA PRO A 201 31.58 -2.39 0.48
C PRO A 201 30.09 -2.43 0.78
N TRP A 202 29.43 -1.26 0.86
CA TRP A 202 28.02 -1.12 1.21
C TRP A 202 27.06 -0.97 0.03
N LYS A 203 27.56 -1.05 -1.22
CA LYS A 203 26.70 -0.85 -2.41
C LYS A 203 25.69 -1.98 -2.65
N ASP A 204 25.91 -3.15 -2.07
CA ASP A 204 25.01 -4.30 -2.05
C ASP A 204 24.42 -4.52 -0.64
N PHE A 205 24.35 -3.45 0.17
CA PHE A 205 23.73 -3.48 1.48
C PHE A 205 22.31 -4.04 1.40
N TRP A 206 22.01 -4.98 2.31
CA TRP A 206 20.71 -5.61 2.44
C TRP A 206 20.21 -6.33 1.18
N SER A 207 21.12 -6.78 0.29
CA SER A 207 20.78 -7.52 -0.93
C SER A 207 20.10 -8.85 -0.62
N PRO A 208 18.99 -9.23 -1.32
CA PRO A 208 18.32 -10.52 -1.13
C PRO A 208 19.13 -11.72 -1.63
N PHE A 209 20.18 -11.48 -2.42
CA PHE A 209 20.98 -12.51 -3.10
C PHE A 209 22.18 -13.01 -2.30
N LYS A 210 22.41 -12.49 -1.09
CA LYS A 210 23.47 -12.92 -0.18
C LYS A 210 22.98 -12.95 1.27
N PRO A 211 23.59 -13.71 2.19
CA PRO A 211 23.34 -13.55 3.62
C PRO A 211 23.66 -12.13 4.11
N ALA A 212 22.87 -11.59 5.04
CA ALA A 212 23.20 -10.33 5.68
C ALA A 212 24.34 -10.53 6.68
N THR A 213 25.35 -9.67 6.63
CA THR A 213 26.42 -9.63 7.61
C THR A 213 25.93 -9.00 8.94
N GLU A 214 26.67 -9.25 10.04
CA GLU A 214 26.35 -8.62 11.34
C GLU A 214 26.45 -7.09 11.26
N ALA A 215 27.40 -6.55 10.52
CA ALA A 215 27.52 -5.11 10.29
C ALA A 215 26.32 -4.53 9.54
N GLU A 216 25.79 -5.24 8.54
CA GLU A 216 24.56 -4.86 7.84
C GLU A 216 23.33 -4.90 8.75
N LYS A 217 23.23 -5.91 9.63
CA LYS A 217 22.15 -6.00 10.60
C LYS A 217 22.19 -4.86 11.61
N GLN A 218 23.38 -4.51 12.11
CA GLN A 218 23.57 -3.39 13.03
C GLN A 218 23.19 -2.05 12.38
N MET A 219 23.61 -1.83 11.14
CA MET A 219 23.22 -0.62 10.39
C MET A 219 21.69 -0.55 10.19
N MET A 220 21.06 -1.67 9.81
CA MET A 220 19.62 -1.73 9.66
C MET A 220 18.89 -1.49 10.98
N GLN A 221 19.40 -2.05 12.08
CA GLN A 221 18.83 -1.85 13.41
C GLN A 221 18.90 -0.37 13.85
N ALA A 222 19.96 0.35 13.49
CA ALA A 222 20.06 1.78 13.76
C ALA A 222 18.99 2.58 13.00
N ILE A 223 18.75 2.26 11.72
CA ILE A 223 17.71 2.89 10.93
C ILE A 223 16.30 2.59 11.51
N ILE A 224 16.04 1.35 11.89
CA ILE A 224 14.79 0.95 12.55
C ILE A 224 14.60 1.73 13.85
N ALA A 225 15.67 1.89 14.64
CA ALA A 225 15.61 2.64 15.90
C ALA A 225 15.22 4.11 15.69
N ASP A 226 15.74 4.79 14.67
CA ASP A 226 15.38 6.17 14.35
C ASP A 226 13.90 6.30 13.97
N PHE A 227 13.40 5.43 13.08
CA PHE A 227 12.00 5.43 12.71
C PHE A 227 11.07 5.07 13.86
N TYR A 228 11.50 4.17 14.74
CA TYR A 228 10.78 3.83 15.95
C TYR A 228 10.69 5.01 16.92
N GLN A 229 11.79 5.74 17.17
CA GLN A 229 11.75 6.96 17.98
C GLN A 229 10.81 8.01 17.41
N ARG A 230 10.75 8.16 16.08
CA ARG A 230 9.77 9.01 15.42
C ARG A 230 8.36 8.59 15.74
N PHE A 231 8.05 7.29 15.67
CA PHE A 231 6.71 6.77 16.00
C PHE A 231 6.35 7.07 17.46
N LEU A 232 7.27 6.77 18.41
CA LEU A 232 7.05 7.07 19.82
C LEU A 232 6.75 8.54 20.08
N ALA A 233 7.49 9.45 19.44
CA ALA A 233 7.28 10.88 19.56
C ALA A 233 5.88 11.30 19.10
N VAL A 234 5.40 10.76 17.97
CA VAL A 234 4.08 11.04 17.43
C VAL A 234 2.97 10.52 18.35
N VAL A 235 3.10 9.28 18.86
CA VAL A 235 2.13 8.71 19.81
C VAL A 235 2.12 9.51 21.14
N LYS A 236 3.29 9.81 21.67
CA LYS A 236 3.41 10.62 22.89
C LYS A 236 2.70 11.97 22.76
N GLN A 237 2.88 12.64 21.64
CA GLN A 237 2.25 13.93 21.36
C GLN A 237 0.74 13.80 21.17
N GLY A 238 0.30 12.85 20.36
CA GLY A 238 -1.12 12.66 20.00
C GLY A 238 -1.96 12.18 21.18
N ARG A 239 -1.40 11.30 22.02
CA ARG A 239 -2.10 10.72 23.18
C ARG A 239 -1.80 11.41 24.52
N LYS A 240 -0.89 12.40 24.53
CA LYS A 240 -0.42 13.10 25.76
C LYS A 240 0.07 12.12 26.84
N LEU A 241 0.69 11.02 26.42
CA LEU A 241 1.24 10.00 27.31
C LEU A 241 2.62 10.39 27.82
N THR A 242 2.97 9.92 29.02
CA THR A 242 4.35 9.99 29.52
C THR A 242 5.26 9.04 28.72
N ARG A 243 6.57 9.16 28.91
CA ARG A 243 7.53 8.24 28.29
C ARG A 243 7.35 6.80 28.76
N GLU A 244 7.05 6.64 30.05
CA GLU A 244 6.82 5.36 30.71
C GLU A 244 5.56 4.70 30.19
N GLU A 245 4.44 5.45 30.07
CA GLU A 245 3.18 4.96 29.51
C GLU A 245 3.36 4.51 28.04
N VAL A 246 4.07 5.29 27.22
CA VAL A 246 4.37 4.90 25.84
C VAL A 246 5.21 3.62 25.79
N SER A 247 6.22 3.48 26.67
CA SER A 247 7.09 2.30 26.66
C SER A 247 6.36 0.99 26.96
N GLN A 248 5.26 1.05 27.72
CA GLN A 248 4.43 -0.11 28.05
C GLN A 248 3.59 -0.65 26.89
N VAL A 249 3.34 0.18 25.88
CA VAL A 249 2.45 -0.14 24.75
C VAL A 249 3.15 -0.20 23.38
N ALA A 250 4.47 0.07 23.36
CA ALA A 250 5.21 0.29 22.14
C ALA A 250 6.23 -0.82 21.84
N ASP A 251 5.89 -2.06 22.12
CA ASP A 251 6.72 -3.23 21.82
C ASP A 251 6.27 -4.00 20.55
N GLY A 252 5.37 -3.40 19.78
CA GLY A 252 4.85 -4.00 18.55
C GLY A 252 3.62 -4.87 18.72
N ARG A 253 3.16 -5.10 19.97
CA ARG A 253 1.94 -5.88 20.20
C ARG A 253 0.67 -5.16 19.77
N VAL A 254 -0.37 -5.92 19.50
CA VAL A 254 -1.71 -5.40 19.20
C VAL A 254 -2.62 -5.48 20.43
N PHE A 255 -3.67 -4.67 20.41
CA PHE A 255 -4.65 -4.55 21.49
C PHE A 255 -6.06 -4.61 20.91
N THR A 256 -6.99 -5.18 21.68
CA THR A 256 -8.41 -4.98 21.44
C THR A 256 -8.81 -3.53 21.73
N ALA A 257 -9.93 -3.08 21.19
CA ALA A 257 -10.44 -1.74 21.43
C ALA A 257 -10.58 -1.40 22.93
N SER A 258 -11.06 -2.37 23.73
CA SER A 258 -11.20 -2.19 25.19
C SER A 258 -9.84 -2.00 25.87
N GLN A 259 -8.85 -2.86 25.57
CA GLN A 259 -7.49 -2.71 26.09
C GLN A 259 -6.86 -1.37 25.67
N ALA A 260 -7.07 -0.98 24.42
CA ALA A 260 -6.54 0.28 23.89
C ALA A 260 -7.15 1.50 24.60
N ARG A 261 -8.43 1.47 24.95
CA ARG A 261 -9.09 2.51 25.76
C ARG A 261 -8.48 2.58 27.16
N ASP A 262 -8.34 1.45 27.82
CA ASP A 262 -7.82 1.38 29.19
C ASP A 262 -6.36 1.85 29.25
N LEU A 263 -5.59 1.64 28.17
CA LEU A 263 -4.23 2.13 27.98
C LEU A 263 -4.15 3.57 27.38
N LYS A 264 -5.29 4.26 27.25
CA LYS A 264 -5.40 5.62 26.69
C LYS A 264 -4.94 5.73 25.21
N LEU A 265 -4.85 4.62 24.48
CA LEU A 265 -4.49 4.61 23.06
C LEU A 265 -5.65 5.07 22.16
N VAL A 266 -6.88 4.93 22.63
CA VAL A 266 -8.11 5.48 22.04
C VAL A 266 -8.91 6.22 23.11
N ASP A 267 -9.78 7.14 22.69
CA ASP A 267 -10.53 7.97 23.65
C ASP A 267 -11.80 7.27 24.13
N ARG A 268 -12.49 6.59 23.23
CA ARG A 268 -13.71 5.84 23.56
C ARG A 268 -14.02 4.75 22.55
N LEU A 269 -14.89 3.83 22.96
CA LEU A 269 -15.50 2.86 22.07
C LEU A 269 -16.76 3.46 21.45
N GLY A 270 -17.04 3.11 20.21
CA GLY A 270 -18.21 3.59 19.48
C GLY A 270 -18.17 3.19 18.01
N TYR A 271 -19.23 3.54 17.31
CA TYR A 271 -19.41 3.27 15.89
C TYR A 271 -19.14 4.54 15.06
N LEU A 272 -19.22 4.43 13.73
CA LEU A 272 -18.98 5.55 12.83
C LEU A 272 -19.97 6.70 13.06
N GLU A 273 -21.20 6.36 13.42
CA GLU A 273 -22.26 7.34 13.72
C GLU A 273 -21.88 8.23 14.90
N GLU A 274 -21.29 7.66 15.96
CA GLU A 274 -20.84 8.44 17.11
C GLU A 274 -19.61 9.30 16.78
N ALA A 275 -18.72 8.82 15.90
CA ALA A 275 -17.60 9.62 15.43
C ALA A 275 -18.08 10.83 14.58
N LEU A 276 -19.09 10.63 13.73
CA LEU A 276 -19.73 11.69 12.96
C LEU A 276 -20.47 12.69 13.86
N ALA A 277 -21.17 12.20 14.88
CA ALA A 277 -21.84 13.05 15.87
C ALA A 277 -20.83 13.89 16.66
N SER A 278 -19.72 13.31 17.10
CA SER A 278 -18.63 14.06 17.76
C SER A 278 -18.03 15.12 16.83
N ALA A 279 -17.82 14.81 15.56
CA ALA A 279 -17.33 15.79 14.59
C ALA A 279 -18.32 16.95 14.41
N GLN A 280 -19.61 16.65 14.35
CA GLN A 280 -20.69 17.64 14.24
C GLN A 280 -20.76 18.55 15.49
N GLU A 281 -20.73 17.97 16.67
CA GLU A 281 -20.75 18.67 17.95
C GLU A 281 -19.54 19.60 18.11
N ARG A 282 -18.31 19.08 17.86
CA ARG A 282 -17.07 19.87 17.96
C ARG A 282 -17.00 21.00 16.95
N ALA A 283 -17.66 20.86 15.81
CA ALA A 283 -17.77 21.92 14.81
C ALA A 283 -18.93 22.89 15.10
N GLY A 284 -19.74 22.67 16.16
CA GLY A 284 -20.87 23.50 16.53
C GLY A 284 -22.01 23.50 15.50
N LEU A 285 -22.21 22.40 14.78
CA LEU A 285 -23.17 22.32 13.67
C LEU A 285 -24.51 21.75 14.14
N PRO A 286 -25.65 22.44 13.88
CA PRO A 286 -26.97 21.90 14.18
C PRO A 286 -27.34 20.75 13.22
N ALA A 287 -26.84 20.78 11.99
CA ALA A 287 -26.99 19.73 10.98
C ALA A 287 -25.82 19.79 9.98
N ALA A 288 -25.45 18.65 9.42
CA ALA A 288 -24.41 18.56 8.41
C ALA A 288 -24.66 17.41 7.43
N ARG A 289 -24.21 17.59 6.20
CA ARG A 289 -24.10 16.50 5.22
C ARG A 289 -22.77 15.78 5.38
N VAL A 290 -22.80 14.49 5.46
CA VAL A 290 -21.59 13.64 5.36
C VAL A 290 -21.27 13.45 3.89
N VAL A 291 -20.10 13.88 3.46
CA VAL A 291 -19.65 13.79 2.07
C VAL A 291 -18.38 13.00 1.95
N MET A 292 -18.25 12.25 0.87
CA MET A 292 -17.00 11.59 0.45
C MET A 292 -16.58 12.10 -0.92
N TYR A 293 -15.26 12.13 -1.14
CA TYR A 293 -14.72 12.38 -2.47
C TYR A 293 -14.33 11.07 -3.12
N HIS A 294 -14.76 10.87 -4.37
CA HIS A 294 -14.44 9.68 -5.14
C HIS A 294 -14.06 10.05 -6.56
N ARG A 295 -13.26 9.20 -7.18
CA ARG A 295 -12.91 9.33 -8.59
C ARG A 295 -13.86 8.47 -9.43
N PRO A 296 -14.63 9.05 -10.38
CA PRO A 296 -15.48 8.27 -11.28
C PRO A 296 -14.61 7.38 -12.16
N GLN A 297 -14.93 6.09 -12.25
CA GLN A 297 -14.18 5.12 -13.05
C GLN A 297 -12.69 5.07 -12.68
N SER A 298 -12.40 4.55 -11.51
CA SER A 298 -11.02 4.17 -11.20
C SER A 298 -10.56 3.11 -12.20
N TYR A 299 -9.37 3.33 -12.78
CA TYR A 299 -8.69 2.38 -13.65
C TYR A 299 -8.65 1.00 -12.98
N ARG A 300 -9.09 -0.05 -13.67
CA ARG A 300 -8.90 -1.43 -13.25
C ARG A 300 -7.58 -1.90 -13.87
N PRO A 301 -6.54 -2.21 -13.07
CA PRO A 301 -5.30 -2.73 -13.62
C PRO A 301 -5.58 -4.03 -14.37
N THR A 302 -4.93 -4.19 -15.52
CA THR A 302 -4.94 -5.45 -16.26
C THR A 302 -3.80 -6.36 -15.76
N ILE A 303 -3.89 -7.67 -16.00
CA ILE A 303 -2.83 -8.65 -15.65
C ILE A 303 -1.46 -8.27 -16.22
N TYR A 304 -1.41 -7.49 -17.30
CA TYR A 304 -0.18 -7.04 -17.95
C TYR A 304 0.49 -5.85 -17.25
N SER A 305 -0.26 -4.99 -16.58
CA SER A 305 0.30 -3.90 -15.76
C SER A 305 0.94 -4.38 -14.47
N LEU A 306 0.65 -5.61 -14.04
CA LEU A 306 1.14 -6.23 -12.81
C LEU A 306 2.51 -6.92 -12.99
N MET A 307 2.86 -7.36 -14.21
CA MET A 307 4.06 -8.16 -14.45
C MET A 307 5.35 -7.33 -14.59
N ALA A 308 5.28 -6.05 -14.93
CA ALA A 308 6.46 -5.24 -15.26
C ALA A 308 7.12 -4.56 -14.05
N GLU A 309 6.44 -4.42 -12.92
CA GLU A 309 6.87 -3.54 -11.82
C GLU A 309 7.16 -4.25 -10.50
N GLY A 310 6.77 -5.54 -10.34
CA GLY A 310 6.79 -6.22 -9.05
C GLY A 310 8.16 -6.72 -8.56
N LEU A 311 9.10 -7.02 -9.44
CA LEU A 311 10.37 -7.63 -9.07
C LEU A 311 11.40 -6.62 -8.52
N GLY A 312 11.35 -5.38 -8.95
CA GLY A 312 12.27 -4.34 -8.49
C GLY A 312 12.04 -3.90 -7.04
N GLU A 313 10.79 -3.89 -6.58
CA GLU A 313 10.44 -3.51 -5.20
C GLU A 313 10.75 -4.61 -4.18
N LEU A 314 10.78 -5.88 -4.59
CA LEU A 314 11.21 -6.99 -3.72
C LEU A 314 12.70 -6.99 -3.43
N ALA A 315 13.50 -6.33 -4.26
CA ALA A 315 14.95 -6.34 -4.18
C ALA A 315 15.54 -5.33 -3.17
N GLY A 316 14.78 -4.31 -2.78
CA GLY A 316 15.20 -3.26 -1.85
C GLY A 316 14.71 -3.47 -0.42
N PRO A 317 15.33 -2.79 0.58
CA PRO A 317 14.83 -2.80 1.95
C PRO A 317 13.48 -2.08 2.04
N GLN A 318 12.50 -2.73 2.66
CA GLN A 318 11.18 -2.16 2.93
C GLN A 318 11.09 -1.81 4.42
N PHE A 319 10.92 -0.52 4.73
CA PHE A 319 10.68 -0.04 6.09
C PHE A 319 9.18 0.15 6.30
N LEU A 320 8.62 -0.62 7.22
CA LEU A 320 7.18 -0.72 7.37
C LEU A 320 6.72 -0.36 8.79
N TYR A 321 5.70 0.46 8.86
CA TYR A 321 4.73 0.49 9.93
C TYR A 321 3.59 -0.45 9.54
N LEU A 322 3.80 -1.75 9.68
CA LEU A 322 2.89 -2.77 9.21
C LEU A 322 2.70 -3.86 10.26
N TRP A 323 1.46 -4.22 10.52
CA TRP A 323 1.15 -5.45 11.24
C TRP A 323 1.21 -6.62 10.25
N ALA A 324 2.33 -7.34 10.25
CA ALA A 324 2.66 -8.34 9.22
C ALA A 324 1.66 -9.50 9.15
N ALA A 325 1.07 -9.91 10.27
CA ALA A 325 0.06 -10.98 10.30
C ALA A 325 -1.20 -10.67 9.47
N ALA A 326 -1.50 -9.41 9.17
CA ALA A 326 -2.62 -9.05 8.30
C ALA A 326 -2.37 -9.32 6.81
N LEU A 327 -1.16 -9.73 6.43
CA LEU A 327 -0.81 -10.10 5.05
C LEU A 327 -1.00 -11.60 4.77
N GLU A 328 -1.19 -12.41 5.82
CA GLU A 328 -1.28 -13.87 5.73
C GLU A 328 -2.73 -14.37 5.68
N SER A 329 -3.71 -13.49 5.82
CA SER A 329 -5.15 -13.77 5.78
C SER A 329 -5.74 -13.44 4.40
#